data_fe38c60166e77a2e60c0069f2024c62c
#
_entry.id   fe38c60166e77a2e60c0069f2024c62c
#
_cell.length_a   1.000
_cell.length_b   1.000
_cell.length_c   1.000
_cell.angle_alpha   90.00
_cell.angle_beta   90.00
_cell.angle_gamma   90.00
#
_symmetry.space_group_name_H-M   'P 1'
#
loop_
_entity.id
_entity.type
_entity.pdbx_description
1 polymer ?
#
loop_
_entity_poly.entity_id
_entity_poly.type
_entity_poly.pdbx_seq_one_letter_code
_entity_poly.pdbx_strand_id
1 'polypeptide(L)'
;MPRFHTVLKSARFVYSPYNATEMQGFGQVLADSIRARIQSGQNIYDQAAAPLKPGQSGRRGYPDYKAARGLRPVRDWTWSGHTLRCLKVLTANENRAAIGFLDEALPGRSQTASQIVFYNNRRERQWGRIAA
;
A
#
# COMPACT_ATOMS: atom_id res chain seq x y z
N MET A 1 35.48 8.45 29.18
CA MET A 1 34.11 8.35 29.58
C MET A 1 33.56 6.93 29.51
N PRO A 2 34.18 5.98 30.19
CA PRO A 2 33.72 4.57 30.12
C PRO A 2 32.32 4.35 30.69
N ARG A 3 31.94 5.14 31.70
CA ARG A 3 30.59 5.03 32.31
C ARG A 3 29.47 5.44 31.38
N PHE A 4 29.68 6.46 30.54
CA PHE A 4 28.69 6.90 29.56
C PHE A 4 28.38 5.80 28.55
N HIS A 5 29.41 5.11 28.08
CA HIS A 5 29.26 4.02 27.13
C HIS A 5 28.52 2.82 27.72
N THR A 6 28.75 2.51 29.00
CA THR A 6 28.02 1.46 29.72
C THR A 6 26.55 1.80 29.93
N VAL A 7 26.23 3.06 30.24
CA VAL A 7 24.84 3.54 30.39
C VAL A 7 24.07 3.40 29.08
N LEU A 8 24.70 3.76 27.93
CA LEU A 8 24.06 3.59 26.62
C LEU A 8 23.76 2.14 26.26
N LYS A 9 24.52 1.17 26.75
CA LYS A 9 24.24 -0.25 26.54
C LYS A 9 23.07 -0.78 27.35
N SER A 10 22.77 -0.17 28.47
CA SER A 10 21.73 -0.60 29.40
C SER A 10 20.44 0.22 29.35
N ALA A 11 20.49 1.45 28.83
CA ALA A 11 19.36 2.36 28.77
C ALA A 11 18.57 2.18 27.47
N ARG A 12 17.24 2.07 27.59
CA ARG A 12 16.35 2.27 26.45
C ARG A 12 16.34 3.76 26.12
N PHE A 13 16.68 4.07 24.87
CA PHE A 13 16.62 5.44 24.41
C PHE A 13 15.16 5.82 24.15
N VAL A 14 14.60 6.70 25.00
CA VAL A 14 13.18 7.09 24.92
C VAL A 14 13.02 8.47 24.27
N TYR A 15 14.10 9.09 23.84
CA TYR A 15 14.05 10.40 23.20
C TYR A 15 13.51 10.29 21.78
N SER A 16 12.47 11.05 21.49
CA SER A 16 11.97 11.28 20.13
C SER A 16 12.07 12.77 19.82
N PRO A 17 12.74 13.16 18.71
CA PRO A 17 12.80 14.56 18.29
C PRO A 17 11.49 15.07 17.69
N TYR A 18 10.50 14.19 17.50
CA TYR A 18 9.25 14.49 16.84
C TYR A 18 8.07 14.38 17.79
N ASN A 19 7.03 15.17 17.54
CA ASN A 19 5.75 15.03 18.23
C ASN A 19 4.76 14.20 17.40
N ALA A 20 3.60 13.88 17.98
CA ALA A 20 2.59 13.08 17.30
C ALA A 20 2.08 13.71 15.99
N THR A 21 1.97 15.03 15.94
CA THR A 21 1.53 15.76 14.74
C THR A 21 2.55 15.65 13.62
N GLU A 22 3.83 15.78 13.92
CA GLU A 22 4.91 15.59 12.93
C GLU A 22 4.97 14.16 12.44
N MET A 23 4.83 13.18 13.33
CA MET A 23 4.78 11.77 12.96
C MET A 23 3.56 11.43 12.09
N GLN A 24 2.42 12.06 12.36
CA GLN A 24 1.24 11.98 11.49
C GLN A 24 1.56 12.50 10.09
N GLY A 25 2.24 13.64 9.98
CA GLY A 25 2.67 14.24 8.72
C GLY A 25 3.62 13.35 7.94
N PHE A 26 4.60 12.74 8.59
CA PHE A 26 5.51 11.77 7.94
C PHE A 26 4.77 10.53 7.44
N GLY A 27 3.83 10.02 8.24
CA GLY A 27 2.96 8.92 7.84
C GLY A 27 2.14 9.27 6.61
N GLN A 28 1.59 10.47 6.54
CA GLN A 28 0.81 10.94 5.40
C GLN A 28 1.65 11.04 4.13
N VAL A 29 2.86 11.59 4.21
CA VAL A 29 3.81 11.64 3.08
C VAL A 29 4.12 10.24 2.57
N LEU A 30 4.35 9.29 3.46
CA LEU A 30 4.62 7.91 3.08
C LEU A 30 3.39 7.25 2.44
N ALA A 31 2.20 7.46 2.99
CA ALA A 31 0.95 6.95 2.41
C ALA A 31 0.71 7.50 1.00
N ASP A 32 0.95 8.80 0.79
CA ASP A 32 0.83 9.43 -0.52
C ASP A 32 1.86 8.90 -1.52
N SER A 33 3.08 8.64 -1.07
CA SER A 33 4.14 8.02 -1.88
C SER A 33 3.77 6.60 -2.31
N ILE A 34 3.25 5.78 -1.39
CA ILE A 34 2.77 4.43 -1.69
C ILE A 34 1.63 4.49 -2.70
N ARG A 35 0.67 5.40 -2.51
CA ARG A 35 -0.46 5.58 -3.42
C ARG A 35 0.02 5.97 -4.82
N ALA A 36 0.91 6.93 -4.94
CA ALA A 36 1.47 7.38 -6.22
C ALA A 36 2.19 6.23 -6.93
N ARG A 37 2.93 5.42 -6.20
CA ARG A 37 3.63 4.25 -6.74
C ARG A 37 2.67 3.20 -7.29
N ILE A 38 1.63 2.87 -6.56
CA ILE A 38 0.58 1.94 -7.02
C ILE A 38 -0.11 2.49 -8.28
N GLN A 39 -0.45 3.77 -8.28
CA GLN A 39 -1.11 4.42 -9.42
C GLN A 39 -0.21 4.50 -10.65
N SER A 40 1.10 4.55 -10.48
CA SER A 40 2.05 4.48 -11.60
C SER A 40 2.17 3.08 -12.22
N GLY A 41 1.58 2.06 -11.60
CA GLY A 41 1.65 0.68 -12.07
C GLY A 41 2.90 -0.07 -11.62
N GLN A 42 3.57 0.40 -10.57
CA GLN A 42 4.70 -0.30 -9.95
C GLN A 42 4.26 -1.19 -8.80
N ASN A 43 4.94 -2.31 -8.62
CA ASN A 43 4.76 -3.20 -7.49
C ASN A 43 5.75 -2.90 -6.35
N ILE A 44 5.70 -3.71 -5.29
CA ILE A 44 6.60 -3.59 -4.14
C ILE A 44 8.08 -3.90 -4.44
N TYR A 45 8.38 -4.44 -5.61
CA TYR A 45 9.73 -4.80 -6.06
C TYR A 45 10.31 -3.81 -7.07
N ASP A 46 9.76 -2.61 -7.19
CA ASP A 46 10.14 -1.59 -8.17
C ASP A 46 10.02 -2.03 -9.64
N GLN A 47 9.18 -3.01 -9.89
CA GLN A 47 8.90 -3.54 -11.21
C GLN A 47 7.49 -3.15 -11.66
N ALA A 48 7.19 -3.32 -12.95
CA ALA A 48 5.82 -3.22 -13.43
C ALA A 48 4.92 -4.21 -12.66
N ALA A 49 3.76 -3.75 -12.24
CA ALA A 49 2.80 -4.60 -11.55
C ALA A 49 2.37 -5.79 -12.41
N ALA A 50 2.00 -6.89 -11.76
CA ALA A 50 1.51 -8.09 -12.46
C ALA A 50 0.36 -7.74 -13.41
N PRO A 51 0.35 -8.29 -14.63
CA PRO A 51 -0.71 -8.01 -15.59
C PRO A 51 -2.07 -8.43 -15.05
N LEU A 52 -3.10 -7.73 -15.49
CA LEU A 52 -4.48 -8.11 -15.20
C LEU A 52 -4.81 -9.38 -16.00
N LYS A 53 -5.69 -10.22 -15.44
CA LYS A 53 -6.12 -11.44 -16.09
C LYS A 53 -6.86 -11.10 -17.38
N PRO A 54 -6.37 -11.55 -18.56
CA PRO A 54 -7.03 -11.30 -19.84
C PRO A 54 -8.33 -12.11 -19.96
N GLY A 55 -9.15 -11.72 -20.91
CA GLY A 55 -10.33 -12.49 -21.28
C GLY A 55 -9.95 -13.84 -21.89
N GLN A 56 -10.86 -14.79 -21.81
CA GLN A 56 -10.70 -16.13 -22.38
C GLN A 56 -11.95 -16.51 -23.17
N SER A 57 -11.75 -17.25 -24.24
CA SER A 57 -12.86 -17.85 -25.04
C SER A 57 -13.91 -16.82 -25.49
N GLY A 58 -13.49 -15.68 -26.02
CA GLY A 58 -14.37 -14.62 -26.50
C GLY A 58 -15.03 -13.77 -25.40
N ARG A 59 -14.74 -14.04 -24.14
CA ARG A 59 -15.22 -13.23 -23.01
C ARG A 59 -14.21 -12.12 -22.69
N ARG A 60 -14.74 -10.92 -22.40
CA ARG A 60 -13.91 -9.78 -21.97
C ARG A 60 -13.23 -10.08 -20.64
N GLY A 61 -11.96 -9.73 -20.54
CA GLY A 61 -11.20 -9.74 -19.30
C GLY A 61 -11.33 -8.45 -18.53
N TYR A 62 -10.77 -8.41 -17.34
CA TYR A 62 -10.76 -7.20 -16.49
C TYR A 62 -10.07 -5.99 -17.16
N PRO A 63 -8.97 -6.17 -17.94
CA PRO A 63 -8.38 -5.06 -18.69
C PRO A 63 -9.35 -4.39 -19.66
N ASP A 64 -10.19 -5.20 -20.33
CA ASP A 64 -11.17 -4.69 -21.30
C ASP A 64 -12.26 -3.86 -20.62
N TYR A 65 -12.72 -4.30 -19.44
CA TYR A 65 -13.68 -3.54 -18.64
C TYR A 65 -13.11 -2.22 -18.13
N LYS A 66 -11.85 -2.22 -17.72
CA LYS A 66 -11.16 -0.98 -17.31
C LYS A 66 -11.04 -0.02 -18.48
N ALA A 67 -10.59 -0.48 -19.63
CA ALA A 67 -10.44 0.32 -20.85
C ALA A 67 -11.78 0.92 -21.29
N ALA A 68 -12.87 0.15 -21.21
CA ALA A 68 -14.21 0.61 -21.53
C ALA A 68 -14.70 1.76 -20.61
N ARG A 69 -14.15 1.88 -19.41
CA ARG A 69 -14.42 2.98 -18.47
C ARG A 69 -13.44 4.15 -18.60
N GLY A 70 -12.55 4.13 -19.59
CA GLY A 70 -11.49 5.15 -19.72
C GLY A 70 -10.36 5.02 -18.70
N LEU A 71 -10.27 3.89 -18.00
CA LEU A 71 -9.20 3.61 -17.05
C LEU A 71 -8.05 2.89 -17.75
N ARG A 72 -6.84 3.06 -17.23
CA ARG A 72 -5.68 2.32 -17.72
C ARG A 72 -5.88 0.82 -17.49
N PRO A 73 -5.64 -0.04 -18.49
CA PRO A 73 -5.85 -1.49 -18.38
C PRO A 73 -4.68 -2.17 -17.65
N VAL A 74 -4.22 -1.59 -16.56
CA VAL A 74 -3.10 -2.06 -15.73
C VAL A 74 -3.53 -2.24 -14.29
N ARG A 75 -2.72 -2.93 -13.51
CA ARG A 75 -2.96 -3.15 -12.08
C ARG A 75 -2.50 -1.96 -11.27
N ASP A 76 -3.34 -0.97 -11.16
CA ASP A 76 -3.10 0.27 -10.42
C ASP A 76 -4.15 0.55 -9.32
N TRP A 77 -5.04 -0.41 -9.06
CA TRP A 77 -6.10 -0.38 -8.06
C TRP A 77 -7.11 0.77 -8.24
N THR A 78 -7.31 1.21 -9.48
CA THR A 78 -8.11 2.40 -9.77
C THR A 78 -9.50 2.12 -10.35
N TRP A 79 -10.13 0.97 -10.07
CA TRP A 79 -11.48 0.74 -10.57
C TRP A 79 -12.47 1.81 -10.10
N SER A 80 -12.63 1.98 -8.79
CA SER A 80 -13.43 3.05 -8.16
C SER A 80 -12.59 4.03 -7.36
N GLY A 81 -11.31 3.71 -7.16
CA GLY A 81 -10.40 4.42 -6.25
C GLY A 81 -10.65 4.17 -4.77
N HIS A 82 -11.64 3.35 -4.40
CA HIS A 82 -11.98 3.09 -3.01
C HIS A 82 -10.81 2.48 -2.21
N THR A 83 -10.17 1.45 -2.76
CA THR A 83 -9.05 0.79 -2.07
C THR A 83 -7.91 1.76 -1.76
N LEU A 84 -7.54 2.61 -2.72
CA LEU A 84 -6.50 3.61 -2.50
C LEU A 84 -6.93 4.72 -1.53
N ARG A 85 -8.20 5.07 -1.49
CA ARG A 85 -8.72 6.02 -0.49
C ARG A 85 -8.68 5.46 0.94
N CYS A 86 -8.72 4.14 1.08
CA CYS A 86 -8.61 3.48 2.38
C CYS A 86 -7.18 3.45 2.93
N LEU A 87 -6.16 3.77 2.13
CA LEU A 87 -4.77 3.88 2.58
C LEU A 87 -4.59 5.17 3.38
N LYS A 88 -4.37 5.02 4.68
CA LYS A 88 -4.29 6.14 5.62
C LYS A 88 -3.29 5.88 6.74
N VAL A 89 -2.93 6.94 7.44
CA VAL A 89 -2.28 6.82 8.74
C VAL A 89 -3.31 6.34 9.75
N LEU A 90 -3.11 5.15 10.29
CA LEU A 90 -4.03 4.52 11.25
C LEU A 90 -3.82 5.05 12.66
N THR A 91 -2.57 5.18 13.07
CA THR A 91 -2.16 5.73 14.36
C THR A 91 -0.86 6.48 14.21
N ALA A 92 -0.67 7.49 15.04
CA ALA A 92 0.59 8.21 15.16
C ALA A 92 0.82 8.67 16.60
N ASN A 93 2.05 8.53 17.06
CA ASN A 93 2.52 9.07 18.34
C ASN A 93 3.96 9.55 18.15
N GLU A 94 4.61 9.99 19.23
CA GLU A 94 5.97 10.52 19.20
C GLU A 94 7.01 9.53 18.66
N ASN A 95 6.76 8.24 18.76
CA ASN A 95 7.74 7.19 18.45
C ASN A 95 7.47 6.46 17.16
N ARG A 96 6.23 6.49 16.66
CA ARG A 96 5.90 5.78 15.43
C ARG A 96 4.60 6.29 14.79
N ALA A 97 4.50 6.09 13.47
CA ALA A 97 3.25 6.15 12.73
C ALA A 97 2.98 4.79 12.08
N ALA A 98 1.75 4.33 12.14
CA ALA A 98 1.30 3.12 11.45
C ALA A 98 0.43 3.53 10.26
N ILE A 99 0.76 2.99 9.09
CA ILE A 99 0.06 3.23 7.84
C ILE A 99 -0.56 1.92 7.40
N GLY A 100 -1.78 1.97 6.92
CA GLY A 100 -2.46 0.79 6.45
C GLY A 100 -3.76 1.12 5.74
N PHE A 101 -4.45 0.09 5.34
CA PHE A 101 -5.74 0.19 4.68
C PHE A 101 -6.87 0.04 5.70
N LEU A 102 -7.79 0.98 5.73
CA LEU A 102 -9.03 0.82 6.48
C LEU A 102 -9.79 -0.39 5.94
N ASP A 103 -10.31 -1.20 6.85
CA ASP A 103 -11.03 -2.41 6.49
C ASP A 103 -12.50 -2.10 6.16
N GLU A 104 -12.70 -1.35 5.08
CA GLU A 104 -13.99 -0.90 4.62
C GLU A 104 -14.31 -1.47 3.25
N ALA A 105 -15.56 -1.86 3.04
CA ALA A 105 -16.09 -2.25 1.74
C ALA A 105 -16.86 -1.10 1.11
N LEU A 106 -16.86 -1.06 -0.23
CA LEU A 106 -17.83 -0.23 -0.96
C LEU A 106 -19.26 -0.69 -0.68
N PRO A 107 -20.23 0.24 -0.58
CA PRO A 107 -21.64 -0.13 -0.53
C PRO A 107 -22.00 -1.09 -1.66
N GLY A 108 -22.70 -2.18 -1.32
CA GLY A 108 -23.08 -3.23 -2.27
C GLY A 108 -21.96 -4.20 -2.66
N ARG A 109 -20.78 -4.11 -2.06
CA ARG A 109 -19.65 -5.02 -2.27
C ARG A 109 -19.35 -5.80 -0.99
N SER A 110 -19.01 -7.08 -1.12
CA SER A 110 -18.66 -7.94 0.01
C SER A 110 -17.17 -7.86 0.37
N GLN A 111 -16.31 -7.48 -0.59
CA GLN A 111 -14.87 -7.40 -0.37
C GLN A 111 -14.48 -6.07 0.25
N THR A 112 -13.72 -6.12 1.33
CA THR A 112 -13.12 -4.97 1.98
C THR A 112 -11.81 -4.56 1.30
N ALA A 113 -11.33 -3.34 1.57
CA ALA A 113 -10.06 -2.86 1.05
C ALA A 113 -8.90 -3.77 1.46
N SER A 114 -8.85 -4.24 2.69
CA SER A 114 -7.78 -5.13 3.15
C SER A 114 -7.78 -6.48 2.43
N GLN A 115 -8.94 -7.03 2.13
CA GLN A 115 -9.05 -8.26 1.32
C GLN A 115 -8.53 -8.04 -0.10
N ILE A 116 -8.89 -6.93 -0.74
CA ILE A 116 -8.40 -6.59 -2.08
C ILE A 116 -6.89 -6.42 -2.08
N VAL A 117 -6.33 -5.75 -1.08
CA VAL A 117 -4.87 -5.58 -0.91
C VAL A 117 -4.19 -6.94 -0.72
N PHE A 118 -4.76 -7.82 0.09
CA PHE A 118 -4.23 -9.17 0.30
C PHE A 118 -4.13 -9.94 -1.03
N TYR A 119 -5.20 -9.96 -1.84
CA TYR A 119 -5.20 -10.64 -3.13
C TYR A 119 -4.19 -10.03 -4.10
N ASN A 120 -4.11 -8.70 -4.19
CA ASN A 120 -3.15 -8.03 -5.06
C ASN A 120 -1.70 -8.34 -4.64
N ASN A 121 -1.39 -8.27 -3.36
CA ASN A 121 -0.05 -8.57 -2.86
C ASN A 121 0.33 -10.03 -3.07
N ARG A 122 -0.61 -10.95 -2.92
CA ARG A 122 -0.39 -12.35 -3.25
C ARG A 122 -0.07 -12.54 -4.72
N ARG A 123 -0.78 -11.85 -5.60
CA ARG A 123 -0.56 -11.91 -7.04
C ARG A 123 0.81 -11.36 -7.43
N GLU A 124 1.21 -10.23 -6.84
CA GLU A 124 2.53 -9.63 -7.06
C GLU A 124 3.67 -10.55 -6.61
N ARG A 125 3.53 -11.22 -5.48
CA ARG A 125 4.52 -12.20 -5.02
C ARG A 125 4.66 -13.37 -5.98
N GLN A 126 3.56 -13.86 -6.53
CA GLN A 126 3.59 -14.92 -7.53
C GLN A 126 4.25 -14.43 -8.82
N TRP A 127 3.92 -13.23 -9.26
CA TRP A 127 4.49 -12.60 -10.45
C TRP A 127 6.00 -12.37 -10.31
N GLY A 128 6.43 -11.82 -9.18
CA GLY A 128 7.85 -11.58 -8.90
C GLY A 128 8.70 -12.86 -8.97
N ARG A 129 8.15 -14.01 -8.56
CA ARG A 129 8.83 -15.32 -8.69
C ARG A 129 8.97 -15.78 -10.13
N ILE A 130 8.03 -15.43 -10.99
CA ILE A 130 8.05 -15.81 -12.42
C ILE A 130 8.98 -14.87 -13.18
N ALA A 131 8.99 -13.59 -12.83
CA ALA A 131 9.78 -12.58 -13.52
C ALA A 131 11.26 -12.56 -13.08
N ALA A 132 11.58 -13.16 -11.95
CA ALA A 132 12.94 -13.35 -11.47
C ALA A 132 13.60 -14.55 -12.10
#